data_2d82fe08fec7397e039bf7a6472787df
#
_entry.id   2d82fe08fec7397e039bf7a6472787df
#
_cell.length_a   1.000
_cell.length_b   1.000
_cell.length_c   1.000
_cell.angle_alpha   90.00
_cell.angle_beta   90.00
_cell.angle_gamma   90.00
#
_symmetry.space_group_name_H-M   'P 1'
#
loop_
_entity.id
_entity.type
_entity.pdbx_description
1 polymer ?
#
loop_
_entity_poly.entity_id
_entity_poly.type
_entity_poly.pdbx_seq_one_letter_code
_entity_poly.pdbx_strand_id
1 'polypeptide(L)'
;MIRNFFIYLAVLVVGILFFASMVLFAIPAFQESTIVLVGLSSSSSGSGEAGTDRESIEADISKLQKKLDSFTPTNAYMVVNTSDNHFFLYRGKQLIRDGVCSTGKNEKLVSEERKYEHIFHTPFGVRKVLRKATNPVWTKPDWAYIEDGLPIPSPRDPSRVETGTLGKYKLEIGDGFMIHGTIYKRRMGMSVTHGCVRLLDDDLEAVYKAMEVGSKVYIY
;
A
#
# COMPACT_ATOMS: atom_id res chain seq x y z
N MET A 1 -45.86 37.82 7.08
CA MET A 1 -44.42 37.45 6.95
C MET A 1 -43.87 36.72 8.20
N ILE A 2 -44.04 37.25 9.40
CA ILE A 2 -43.53 36.68 10.68
C ILE A 2 -44.05 35.26 10.97
N ARG A 3 -45.32 34.95 10.71
CA ARG A 3 -45.89 33.61 10.93
C ARG A 3 -45.25 32.52 10.10
N ASN A 4 -44.90 32.81 8.86
CA ASN A 4 -44.25 31.84 7.98
C ASN A 4 -42.77 31.62 8.37
N PHE A 5 -42.11 32.64 8.89
CA PHE A 5 -40.76 32.54 9.42
C PHE A 5 -40.66 31.53 10.58
N PHE A 6 -41.58 31.62 11.55
CA PHE A 6 -41.63 30.67 12.68
C PHE A 6 -41.94 29.23 12.24
N ILE A 7 -42.80 29.07 11.22
CA ILE A 7 -43.04 27.73 10.64
C ILE A 7 -41.82 27.13 10.00
N TYR A 8 -41.12 27.91 9.19
CA TYR A 8 -39.88 27.41 8.56
C TYR A 8 -38.76 27.13 9.58
N LEU A 9 -38.64 27.97 10.62
CA LEU A 9 -37.71 27.75 11.71
C LEU A 9 -38.04 26.47 12.49
N ALA A 10 -39.29 26.23 12.78
CA ALA A 10 -39.74 25.00 13.47
C ALA A 10 -39.45 23.75 12.62
N VAL A 11 -39.70 23.77 11.33
CA VAL A 11 -39.43 22.67 10.40
C VAL A 11 -37.91 22.39 10.34
N LEU A 12 -37.12 23.45 10.29
CA LEU A 12 -35.63 23.33 10.30
C LEU A 12 -35.14 22.69 11.58
N VAL A 13 -35.65 23.13 12.75
CA VAL A 13 -35.23 22.57 14.05
C VAL A 13 -35.64 21.09 14.17
N VAL A 14 -36.84 20.73 13.74
CA VAL A 14 -37.32 19.34 13.73
C VAL A 14 -36.44 18.49 12.78
N GLY A 15 -36.10 19.02 11.62
CA GLY A 15 -35.20 18.34 10.67
C GLY A 15 -33.80 18.07 11.25
N ILE A 16 -33.23 19.06 11.93
CA ILE A 16 -31.92 18.91 12.61
C ILE A 16 -32.01 17.88 13.74
N LEU A 17 -33.05 17.91 14.56
CA LEU A 17 -33.23 16.95 15.65
C LEU A 17 -33.43 15.52 15.13
N PHE A 18 -34.19 15.37 14.04
CA PHE A 18 -34.36 14.08 13.40
C PHE A 18 -33.06 13.54 12.84
N PHE A 19 -32.25 14.38 12.15
CA PHE A 19 -30.96 14.01 11.61
C PHE A 19 -29.96 13.64 12.73
N ALA A 20 -29.93 14.43 13.79
CA ALA A 20 -29.10 14.14 14.97
C ALA A 20 -29.50 12.80 15.62
N SER A 21 -30.79 12.53 15.76
CA SER A 21 -31.30 11.24 16.25
C SER A 21 -30.89 10.08 15.35
N MET A 22 -30.97 10.25 14.03
CA MET A 22 -30.59 9.24 13.07
C MET A 22 -29.05 8.92 13.17
N VAL A 23 -28.22 9.95 13.27
CA VAL A 23 -26.75 9.78 13.38
C VAL A 23 -26.37 9.15 14.71
N LEU A 24 -27.00 9.55 15.81
CA LEU A 24 -26.61 9.10 17.15
C LEU A 24 -27.17 7.73 17.54
N PHE A 25 -28.33 7.34 16.99
CA PHE A 25 -29.02 6.12 17.40
C PHE A 25 -29.25 5.12 16.27
N ALA A 26 -29.66 5.56 15.08
CA ALA A 26 -29.99 4.64 13.99
C ALA A 26 -28.74 4.07 13.31
N ILE A 27 -27.72 4.90 13.06
CA ILE A 27 -26.49 4.43 12.41
C ILE A 27 -25.71 3.44 13.30
N PRO A 28 -25.46 3.71 14.59
CA PRO A 28 -24.79 2.73 15.46
C PRO A 28 -25.60 1.43 15.60
N ALA A 29 -26.92 1.52 15.79
CA ALA A 29 -27.76 0.32 15.88
C ALA A 29 -27.74 -0.54 14.60
N PHE A 30 -27.63 0.10 13.42
CA PHE A 30 -27.49 -0.61 12.14
C PHE A 30 -26.11 -1.25 11.99
N GLN A 31 -25.03 -0.62 12.49
CA GLN A 31 -23.70 -1.19 12.48
C GLN A 31 -23.59 -2.41 13.40
N GLU A 32 -24.19 -2.37 14.59
CA GLU A 32 -24.23 -3.53 15.48
C GLU A 32 -25.04 -4.69 14.88
N SER A 33 -26.17 -4.41 14.21
CA SER A 33 -26.99 -5.46 13.56
C SER A 33 -26.30 -6.11 12.36
N THR A 34 -25.49 -5.39 11.59
CA THR A 34 -24.77 -5.95 10.44
C THR A 34 -23.59 -6.82 10.84
N ILE A 35 -22.94 -6.54 11.97
CA ILE A 35 -21.86 -7.38 12.50
C ILE A 35 -22.41 -8.71 13.04
N VAL A 36 -23.61 -8.68 13.64
CA VAL A 36 -24.28 -9.88 14.18
C VAL A 36 -24.86 -10.78 13.07
N LEU A 37 -25.32 -10.19 11.95
CA LEU A 37 -25.92 -10.95 10.85
C LEU A 37 -24.94 -11.79 10.02
N VAL A 38 -23.64 -11.49 10.05
CA VAL A 38 -22.60 -12.32 9.40
C VAL A 38 -22.21 -13.53 10.28
N GLY A 39 -22.55 -13.51 11.57
CA GLY A 39 -22.22 -14.58 12.53
C GLY A 39 -23.37 -15.50 12.94
N LEU A 40 -24.62 -15.19 12.66
CA LEU A 40 -25.80 -15.87 13.24
C LEU A 40 -26.87 -16.26 12.24
N SER A 41 -26.50 -16.88 11.13
CA SER A 41 -27.48 -17.66 10.38
C SER A 41 -27.33 -19.14 10.71
N SER A 42 -27.46 -19.48 11.97
CA SER A 42 -27.90 -20.81 12.42
C SER A 42 -27.88 -20.89 13.96
N SER A 43 -29.00 -20.52 14.58
CA SER A 43 -29.38 -21.11 15.85
C SER A 43 -30.90 -21.07 16.02
N SER A 44 -31.56 -22.06 15.44
CA SER A 44 -32.84 -22.51 15.96
C SER A 44 -32.57 -23.62 16.98
N SER A 45 -32.87 -23.31 18.24
CA SER A 45 -33.31 -24.22 19.30
C SER A 45 -33.09 -25.74 19.07
N GLY A 46 -32.18 -26.33 19.84
CA GLY A 46 -32.04 -27.77 20.01
C GLY A 46 -31.08 -28.05 21.16
N SER A 47 -31.63 -28.40 22.31
CA SER A 47 -30.91 -28.97 23.41
C SER A 47 -30.43 -30.38 23.01
N GLY A 48 -29.15 -30.55 22.80
CA GLY A 48 -28.50 -31.82 22.48
C GLY A 48 -27.48 -31.67 21.35
N GLU A 49 -26.20 -31.90 21.69
CA GLU A 49 -25.04 -31.98 20.77
C GLU A 49 -24.05 -30.83 20.78
N ALA A 50 -23.53 -30.49 21.97
CA ALA A 50 -22.35 -29.63 22.10
C ALA A 50 -21.07 -30.25 21.46
N GLY A 51 -21.12 -31.53 21.03
CA GLY A 51 -20.01 -32.21 20.37
C GLY A 51 -19.94 -31.97 18.87
N THR A 52 -21.09 -31.99 18.19
CA THR A 52 -21.20 -31.84 16.72
C THR A 52 -20.89 -30.42 16.26
N ASP A 53 -21.29 -29.41 17.02
CA ASP A 53 -21.00 -28.03 16.70
C ASP A 53 -19.49 -27.70 16.78
N ARG A 54 -18.80 -28.28 17.76
CA ARG A 54 -17.36 -28.06 17.92
C ARG A 54 -16.55 -28.70 16.79
N GLU A 55 -16.89 -29.90 16.37
CA GLU A 55 -16.22 -30.61 15.27
C GLU A 55 -16.45 -29.93 13.93
N SER A 56 -17.65 -29.40 13.68
CA SER A 56 -17.96 -28.62 12.49
C SER A 56 -17.19 -27.28 12.46
N ILE A 57 -17.10 -26.60 13.59
CA ILE A 57 -16.33 -25.36 13.73
C ILE A 57 -14.82 -25.60 13.52
N GLU A 58 -14.26 -26.66 14.10
CA GLU A 58 -12.86 -27.05 13.91
C GLU A 58 -12.57 -27.41 12.44
N ALA A 59 -13.49 -28.07 11.76
CA ALA A 59 -13.39 -28.36 10.33
C ALA A 59 -13.43 -27.09 9.47
N ASP A 60 -14.30 -26.14 9.78
CA ASP A 60 -14.38 -24.86 9.09
C ASP A 60 -13.14 -23.98 9.33
N ILE A 61 -12.63 -23.96 10.56
CA ILE A 61 -11.36 -23.28 10.88
C ILE A 61 -10.22 -23.87 10.06
N SER A 62 -10.11 -25.22 10.00
CA SER A 62 -9.09 -25.90 9.21
C SER A 62 -9.20 -25.58 7.71
N LYS A 63 -10.42 -25.55 7.19
CA LYS A 63 -10.70 -25.18 5.79
C LYS A 63 -10.32 -23.74 5.49
N LEU A 64 -10.67 -22.81 6.38
CA LEU A 64 -10.32 -21.40 6.24
C LEU A 64 -8.81 -21.17 6.36
N GLN A 65 -8.14 -21.87 7.26
CA GLN A 65 -6.69 -21.83 7.38
C GLN A 65 -6.01 -22.33 6.11
N LYS A 66 -6.43 -23.47 5.54
CA LYS A 66 -5.92 -23.98 4.27
C LYS A 66 -6.14 -22.98 3.13
N LYS A 67 -7.30 -22.31 3.11
CA LYS A 67 -7.59 -21.28 2.12
C LYS A 67 -6.67 -20.06 2.28
N LEU A 68 -6.43 -19.58 3.50
CA LEU A 68 -5.48 -18.51 3.79
C LEU A 68 -4.06 -18.89 3.37
N ASP A 69 -3.65 -20.13 3.68
CA ASP A 69 -2.32 -20.63 3.33
C ASP A 69 -2.12 -20.69 1.81
N SER A 70 -3.17 -20.97 1.05
CA SER A 70 -3.10 -20.97 -0.42
C SER A 70 -2.86 -19.59 -1.03
N PHE A 71 -3.16 -18.50 -0.32
CA PHE A 71 -2.87 -17.13 -0.75
C PHE A 71 -1.46 -16.67 -0.37
N THR A 72 -0.82 -17.35 0.60
CA THR A 72 0.54 -17.02 1.02
C THR A 72 1.54 -17.52 -0.02
N PRO A 73 2.40 -16.65 -0.61
CA PRO A 73 3.41 -17.12 -1.55
C PRO A 73 4.39 -18.08 -0.86
N THR A 74 4.73 -19.18 -1.51
CA THR A 74 5.74 -20.13 -1.02
C THR A 74 7.16 -19.58 -1.18
N ASN A 75 7.40 -18.82 -2.24
CA ASN A 75 8.66 -18.13 -2.51
C ASN A 75 8.79 -16.87 -1.65
N ALA A 76 9.99 -16.30 -1.63
CA ALA A 76 10.19 -15.02 -0.95
C ALA A 76 9.35 -13.91 -1.58
N TYR A 77 8.77 -13.09 -0.73
CA TYR A 77 7.98 -11.91 -1.13
C TYR A 77 8.23 -10.77 -0.15
N MET A 78 8.00 -9.56 -0.62
CA MET A 78 8.18 -8.34 0.16
C MET A 78 6.86 -7.65 0.39
N VAL A 79 6.68 -7.10 1.58
CA VAL A 79 5.55 -6.24 1.95
C VAL A 79 6.12 -4.87 2.29
N VAL A 80 5.57 -3.80 1.72
CA VAL A 80 5.97 -2.42 1.95
C VAL A 80 4.81 -1.66 2.54
N ASN A 81 4.96 -1.19 3.77
CA ASN A 81 4.06 -0.25 4.43
C ASN A 81 4.55 1.17 4.13
N THR A 82 3.84 1.89 3.27
CA THR A 82 4.23 3.25 2.88
C THR A 82 3.90 4.29 3.95
N SER A 83 2.96 4.00 4.85
CA SER A 83 2.57 4.91 5.93
C SER A 83 3.67 5.03 6.98
N ASP A 84 4.34 3.91 7.30
CA ASP A 84 5.41 3.84 8.30
C ASP A 84 6.80 3.83 7.66
N ASN A 85 6.89 3.83 6.31
CA ASN A 85 8.14 3.66 5.59
C ASN A 85 8.93 2.43 6.09
N HIS A 86 8.25 1.30 6.19
CA HIS A 86 8.80 0.05 6.70
C HIS A 86 8.58 -1.07 5.71
N PHE A 87 9.53 -1.99 5.60
CA PHE A 87 9.37 -3.18 4.75
C PHE A 87 9.52 -4.45 5.57
N PHE A 88 8.89 -5.51 5.06
CA PHE A 88 8.98 -6.87 5.59
C PHE A 88 9.28 -7.83 4.45
N LEU A 89 10.29 -8.68 4.63
CA LEU A 89 10.66 -9.74 3.70
C LEU A 89 10.28 -11.08 4.30
N TYR A 90 9.44 -11.82 3.62
CA TYR A 90 8.95 -13.13 4.05
C TYR A 90 9.35 -14.24 3.09
N ARG A 91 9.41 -15.47 3.62
CA ARG A 91 9.36 -16.72 2.83
C ARG A 91 8.27 -17.60 3.42
N GLY A 92 7.20 -17.86 2.65
CA GLY A 92 6.00 -18.41 3.24
C GLY A 92 5.49 -17.55 4.39
N LYS A 93 5.33 -18.13 5.57
CA LYS A 93 4.91 -17.43 6.80
C LYS A 93 6.07 -16.90 7.65
N GLN A 94 7.30 -17.23 7.29
CA GLN A 94 8.48 -16.83 8.06
C GLN A 94 8.97 -15.45 7.67
N LEU A 95 9.06 -14.55 8.64
CA LEU A 95 9.76 -13.27 8.49
C LEU A 95 11.26 -13.55 8.40
N ILE A 96 11.87 -13.13 7.29
CA ILE A 96 13.33 -13.27 7.06
C ILE A 96 14.05 -12.00 7.53
N ARG A 97 13.46 -10.84 7.22
CA ARG A 97 14.03 -9.54 7.50
C ARG A 97 12.97 -8.46 7.47
N ASP A 98 13.17 -7.43 8.25
CA ASP A 98 12.39 -6.19 8.20
C ASP A 98 13.31 -5.00 8.45
N GLY A 99 12.84 -3.81 8.14
CA GLY A 99 13.60 -2.60 8.34
C GLY A 99 12.94 -1.37 7.74
N VAL A 100 13.60 -0.24 7.91
CA VAL A 100 13.13 1.03 7.35
C VAL A 100 13.37 1.08 5.85
N CYS A 101 12.42 1.66 5.13
CA CYS A 101 12.57 1.99 3.72
C CYS A 101 12.23 3.46 3.48
N SER A 102 12.43 3.97 2.27
CA SER A 102 11.89 5.27 1.88
C SER A 102 11.02 5.08 0.66
N THR A 103 9.89 5.79 0.65
CA THR A 103 8.85 5.69 -0.38
C THR A 103 8.57 7.05 -1.04
N GLY A 104 7.64 7.11 -1.96
CA GLY A 104 7.26 8.31 -2.70
C GLY A 104 6.80 9.45 -1.80
N LYS A 105 7.19 10.67 -2.13
CA LYS A 105 6.88 11.89 -1.35
C LYS A 105 5.44 12.36 -1.49
N ASN A 106 4.65 11.75 -2.37
CA ASN A 106 3.24 12.08 -2.65
C ASN A 106 3.01 13.54 -3.10
N GLU A 107 4.04 14.15 -3.65
CA GLU A 107 3.98 15.50 -4.22
C GLU A 107 3.67 15.44 -5.72
N LYS A 108 3.06 16.52 -6.21
CA LYS A 108 2.72 16.70 -7.61
C LYS A 108 3.72 17.67 -8.24
N LEU A 109 4.42 17.22 -9.28
CA LEU A 109 5.21 18.07 -10.16
C LEU A 109 4.32 18.57 -11.28
N VAL A 110 4.23 19.89 -11.43
CA VAL A 110 3.48 20.55 -12.50
C VAL A 110 4.41 21.49 -13.26
N SER A 111 4.42 21.41 -14.57
CA SER A 111 5.07 22.39 -15.45
C SER A 111 4.06 22.85 -16.49
N GLU A 112 3.53 24.06 -16.32
CA GLU A 112 2.56 24.67 -17.24
C GLU A 112 3.18 24.89 -18.63
N GLU A 113 4.43 25.36 -18.68
CA GLU A 113 5.18 25.59 -19.91
C GLU A 113 5.29 24.31 -20.78
N ARG A 114 5.52 23.16 -20.14
CA ARG A 114 5.70 21.86 -20.81
C ARG A 114 4.45 21.01 -20.86
N LYS A 115 3.34 21.51 -20.30
CA LYS A 115 2.07 20.75 -20.14
C LYS A 115 2.30 19.39 -19.50
N TYR A 116 3.12 19.35 -18.46
CA TYR A 116 3.54 18.13 -17.78
C TYR A 116 3.02 18.10 -16.37
N GLU A 117 2.48 16.95 -15.99
CA GLU A 117 2.00 16.67 -14.65
C GLU A 117 2.43 15.27 -14.23
N HIS A 118 3.01 15.13 -13.04
CA HIS A 118 3.41 13.84 -12.49
C HIS A 118 3.26 13.82 -10.97
N ILE A 119 2.76 12.71 -10.42
CA ILE A 119 2.63 12.51 -8.98
C ILE A 119 3.68 11.50 -8.53
N PHE A 120 4.50 11.90 -7.57
CA PHE A 120 5.58 11.08 -7.03
C PHE A 120 5.08 10.18 -5.89
N HIS A 121 4.28 9.18 -6.20
CA HIS A 121 3.77 8.21 -5.25
C HIS A 121 4.35 6.81 -5.49
N THR A 122 4.53 6.04 -4.43
CA THR A 122 4.80 4.62 -4.56
C THR A 122 3.50 3.88 -4.88
N PRO A 123 3.44 3.12 -5.98
CA PRO A 123 2.17 2.55 -6.45
C PRO A 123 1.66 1.46 -5.52
N PHE A 124 0.44 1.62 -5.01
CA PHE A 124 -0.23 0.62 -4.19
C PHE A 124 -0.60 -0.64 -4.96
N GLY A 125 -0.77 -1.73 -4.23
CA GLY A 125 -1.25 -3.01 -4.75
C GLY A 125 -0.16 -4.07 -4.84
N VAL A 126 -0.40 -5.08 -5.68
CA VAL A 126 0.51 -6.22 -5.84
C VAL A 126 1.34 -6.03 -7.09
N ARG A 127 2.64 -5.97 -6.91
CA ARG A 127 3.64 -5.92 -7.96
C ARG A 127 4.42 -7.23 -8.04
N LYS A 128 5.22 -7.38 -9.09
CA LYS A 128 6.14 -8.51 -9.26
C LYS A 128 7.52 -8.00 -9.64
N VAL A 129 8.55 -8.69 -9.17
CA VAL A 129 9.90 -8.45 -9.66
C VAL A 129 9.98 -8.89 -11.12
N LEU A 130 10.25 -7.96 -12.02
CA LEU A 130 10.34 -8.20 -13.46
C LEU A 130 11.77 -8.45 -13.91
N ARG A 131 12.73 -7.70 -13.33
CA ARG A 131 14.17 -7.81 -13.61
C ARG A 131 14.97 -7.48 -12.37
N LYS A 132 16.19 -8.02 -12.33
CA LYS A 132 17.18 -7.76 -11.29
C LYS A 132 18.51 -7.36 -11.94
N ALA A 133 19.25 -6.45 -11.32
CA ALA A 133 20.56 -6.07 -11.81
C ALA A 133 21.51 -5.74 -10.64
N THR A 134 22.79 -6.02 -10.88
CA THR A 134 23.89 -5.60 -10.03
C THR A 134 24.57 -4.38 -10.65
N ASN A 135 25.09 -3.48 -9.81
CA ASN A 135 25.72 -2.23 -10.22
C ASN A 135 24.90 -1.47 -11.27
N PRO A 136 23.60 -1.23 -10.97
CA PRO A 136 22.69 -0.64 -11.95
C PRO A 136 23.08 0.80 -12.27
N VAL A 137 22.85 1.18 -13.52
CA VAL A 137 22.89 2.58 -13.93
C VAL A 137 21.47 3.16 -13.88
N TRP A 138 21.36 4.43 -13.55
CA TRP A 138 20.10 5.17 -13.60
C TRP A 138 20.07 6.06 -14.84
N THR A 139 19.08 5.85 -15.69
CA THR A 139 18.80 6.75 -16.80
C THR A 139 17.76 7.75 -16.32
N LYS A 140 18.15 9.03 -16.20
CA LYS A 140 17.28 10.13 -15.75
C LYS A 140 16.07 10.26 -16.67
N PRO A 141 14.85 10.14 -16.13
CA PRO A 141 13.63 10.42 -16.88
C PRO A 141 13.43 11.92 -17.07
N ASP A 142 12.50 12.31 -17.93
CA ASP A 142 12.23 13.71 -18.25
C ASP A 142 11.81 14.53 -17.04
N TRP A 143 11.04 13.93 -16.11
CA TRP A 143 10.60 14.62 -14.90
C TRP A 143 11.77 15.12 -14.03
N ALA A 144 12.91 14.44 -14.02
CA ALA A 144 14.07 14.87 -13.24
C ALA A 144 14.63 16.20 -13.75
N TYR A 145 14.63 16.40 -15.07
CA TYR A 145 15.04 17.68 -15.67
C TYR A 145 13.99 18.77 -15.48
N ILE A 146 12.70 18.39 -15.51
CA ILE A 146 11.60 19.32 -15.28
C ILE A 146 11.63 19.82 -13.83
N GLU A 147 11.84 18.95 -12.86
CA GLU A 147 11.94 19.27 -11.42
C GLU A 147 13.11 20.24 -11.17
N ASP A 148 14.25 20.01 -11.81
CA ASP A 148 15.45 20.86 -11.71
C ASP A 148 15.38 22.14 -12.56
N GLY A 149 14.33 22.36 -13.34
CA GLY A 149 14.21 23.50 -14.26
C GLY A 149 15.21 23.47 -15.42
N LEU A 150 15.76 22.29 -15.74
CA LEU A 150 16.78 22.10 -16.76
C LEU A 150 16.16 21.75 -18.13
N PRO A 151 16.86 22.03 -19.25
CA PRO A 151 16.48 21.51 -20.57
C PRO A 151 16.49 19.98 -20.59
N ILE A 152 15.49 19.38 -21.24
CA ILE A 152 15.40 17.92 -21.37
C ILE A 152 16.34 17.48 -22.51
N PRO A 153 17.40 16.71 -22.24
CA PRO A 153 18.27 16.17 -23.27
C PRO A 153 17.55 15.13 -24.14
N SER A 154 18.12 14.80 -25.30
CA SER A 154 17.57 13.72 -26.13
C SER A 154 17.52 12.40 -25.37
N PRO A 155 16.60 11.45 -25.71
CA PRO A 155 16.45 10.20 -24.97
C PRO A 155 17.72 9.31 -24.93
N ARG A 156 18.65 9.50 -25.87
CA ARG A 156 19.92 8.77 -25.97
C ARG A 156 21.13 9.55 -25.52
N ASP A 157 20.92 10.72 -24.93
CA ASP A 157 22.01 11.58 -24.48
C ASP A 157 22.76 10.90 -23.31
N PRO A 158 24.10 10.77 -23.37
CA PRO A 158 24.88 10.19 -22.30
C PRO A 158 24.75 10.92 -20.96
N SER A 159 24.41 12.22 -20.97
CA SER A 159 24.21 13.00 -19.75
C SER A 159 23.02 12.53 -18.89
N ARG A 160 22.13 11.71 -19.47
CA ARG A 160 21.03 11.07 -18.72
C ARG A 160 21.49 9.93 -17.84
N VAL A 161 22.69 9.41 -18.02
CA VAL A 161 23.14 8.18 -17.36
C VAL A 161 23.95 8.53 -16.11
N GLU A 162 23.48 8.07 -14.95
CA GLU A 162 24.17 8.17 -13.67
C GLU A 162 24.53 6.78 -13.12
N THR A 163 25.73 6.67 -12.56
CA THR A 163 26.21 5.47 -11.90
C THR A 163 26.26 5.66 -10.38
N GLY A 164 26.02 4.55 -9.64
CA GLY A 164 26.12 4.54 -8.18
C GLY A 164 24.87 5.06 -7.44
N THR A 165 24.04 5.91 -8.06
CA THR A 165 22.85 6.52 -7.44
C THR A 165 21.83 5.50 -6.91
N LEU A 166 21.71 4.34 -7.59
CA LEU A 166 20.78 3.27 -7.22
C LEU A 166 21.38 2.24 -6.25
N GLY A 167 22.62 2.44 -5.80
CA GLY A 167 23.33 1.47 -4.96
C GLY A 167 23.79 0.22 -5.73
N LYS A 168 24.10 -0.85 -5.00
CA LYS A 168 24.68 -2.09 -5.54
C LYS A 168 23.69 -2.94 -6.35
N TYR A 169 22.42 -2.88 -6.04
CA TYR A 169 21.38 -3.75 -6.59
C TYR A 169 20.13 -2.96 -6.95
N LYS A 170 19.39 -3.45 -7.94
CA LYS A 170 18.00 -3.04 -8.19
C LYS A 170 17.12 -4.23 -8.52
N LEU A 171 15.85 -4.12 -8.14
CA LEU A 171 14.77 -5.00 -8.56
C LEU A 171 13.70 -4.10 -9.22
N GLU A 172 13.40 -4.34 -10.50
CA GLU A 172 12.38 -3.60 -11.24
C GLU A 172 11.00 -4.24 -10.97
N ILE A 173 10.02 -3.42 -10.61
CA ILE A 173 8.67 -3.87 -10.22
C ILE A 173 7.55 -3.35 -11.13
N GLY A 174 7.93 -2.87 -12.31
CA GLY A 174 7.00 -2.37 -13.35
C GLY A 174 6.82 -0.86 -13.34
N ASP A 175 6.33 -0.33 -14.44
CA ASP A 175 5.99 1.08 -14.66
C ASP A 175 7.12 2.07 -14.31
N GLY A 176 8.38 1.65 -14.45
CA GLY A 176 9.56 2.45 -14.09
C GLY A 176 9.88 2.46 -12.59
N PHE A 177 9.08 1.80 -11.74
CA PHE A 177 9.36 1.70 -10.31
C PHE A 177 10.35 0.58 -9.99
N MET A 178 11.14 0.83 -8.96
CA MET A 178 12.22 -0.07 -8.54
C MET A 178 12.33 -0.13 -7.02
N ILE A 179 12.87 -1.26 -6.54
CA ILE A 179 13.46 -1.38 -5.22
C ILE A 179 14.96 -1.28 -5.43
N HIS A 180 15.64 -0.34 -4.78
CA HIS A 180 17.05 -0.06 -4.98
C HIS A 180 17.72 0.55 -3.75
N GLY A 181 19.02 0.72 -3.77
CA GLY A 181 19.79 1.39 -2.72
C GLY A 181 19.75 2.91 -2.84
N THR A 182 20.57 3.57 -2.03
CA THR A 182 20.66 5.03 -2.04
C THR A 182 22.02 5.51 -1.53
N ILE A 183 22.51 6.59 -2.11
CA ILE A 183 23.61 7.36 -1.55
C ILE A 183 23.14 8.33 -0.45
N TYR A 184 21.83 8.61 -0.37
CA TYR A 184 21.23 9.56 0.56
C TYR A 184 20.70 8.90 1.84
N LYS A 185 21.60 8.22 2.61
CA LYS A 185 21.24 7.42 3.79
C LYS A 185 20.56 8.21 4.92
N ARG A 186 20.83 9.51 5.03
CA ARG A 186 20.24 10.38 6.08
C ARG A 186 18.72 10.55 6.00
N ARG A 187 18.12 10.23 4.86
CA ARG A 187 16.66 10.36 4.62
C ARG A 187 15.94 9.02 4.60
N MET A 188 16.56 7.96 5.12
CA MET A 188 15.90 6.68 5.25
C MET A 188 14.78 6.72 6.30
N GLY A 189 13.69 5.99 6.06
CA GLY A 189 12.50 6.02 6.89
C GLY A 189 11.53 7.17 6.58
N MET A 190 11.74 7.91 5.50
CA MET A 190 10.92 9.06 5.12
C MET A 190 10.34 8.89 3.71
N SER A 191 9.17 9.50 3.48
CA SER A 191 8.55 9.59 2.14
C SER A 191 9.21 10.71 1.34
N VAL A 192 10.32 10.41 0.67
CA VAL A 192 11.19 11.38 -0.03
C VAL A 192 11.61 10.96 -1.42
N THR A 193 11.08 9.85 -1.94
CA THR A 193 11.44 9.38 -3.27
C THR A 193 10.44 9.86 -4.33
N HIS A 194 10.75 9.62 -5.57
CA HIS A 194 9.87 9.88 -6.70
C HIS A 194 8.96 8.68 -7.04
N GLY A 195 8.77 7.76 -6.07
CA GLY A 195 7.91 6.58 -6.17
C GLY A 195 8.65 5.25 -6.02
N CYS A 196 9.96 5.18 -6.21
CA CYS A 196 10.74 3.98 -5.95
C CYS A 196 10.84 3.71 -4.44
N VAL A 197 11.07 2.44 -4.09
CA VAL A 197 11.34 2.03 -2.71
C VAL A 197 12.86 1.97 -2.51
N ARG A 198 13.39 2.77 -1.57
CA ARG A 198 14.82 2.76 -1.22
C ARG A 198 15.06 1.94 0.03
N LEU A 199 16.11 1.14 0.02
CA LEU A 199 16.58 0.33 1.15
C LEU A 199 18.02 0.68 1.51
N LEU A 200 18.41 0.41 2.74
CA LEU A 200 19.79 0.40 3.16
C LEU A 200 20.57 -0.76 2.51
N ASP A 201 21.86 -0.66 2.44
CA ASP A 201 22.70 -1.60 1.66
C ASP A 201 22.53 -3.06 2.10
N ASP A 202 22.53 -3.34 3.42
CA ASP A 202 22.41 -4.70 3.95
C ASP A 202 20.99 -5.28 3.75
N ASP A 203 19.98 -4.41 3.86
CA ASP A 203 18.57 -4.77 3.62
C ASP A 203 18.34 -5.07 2.14
N LEU A 204 18.88 -4.21 1.28
CA LEU A 204 18.81 -4.39 -0.17
C LEU A 204 19.50 -5.67 -0.62
N GLU A 205 20.65 -5.99 -0.04
CA GLU A 205 21.38 -7.22 -0.37
C GLU A 205 20.57 -8.45 0.06
N ALA A 206 19.96 -8.44 1.25
CA ALA A 206 19.09 -9.51 1.73
C ALA A 206 17.88 -9.70 0.82
N VAL A 207 17.19 -8.61 0.46
CA VAL A 207 16.04 -8.61 -0.45
C VAL A 207 16.45 -9.12 -1.82
N TYR A 208 17.58 -8.62 -2.37
CA TYR A 208 18.07 -9.03 -3.67
C TYR A 208 18.42 -10.52 -3.72
N LYS A 209 19.05 -11.08 -2.68
CA LYS A 209 19.40 -12.50 -2.60
C LYS A 209 18.18 -13.40 -2.44
N ALA A 210 17.20 -12.97 -1.66
CA ALA A 210 16.03 -13.80 -1.34
C ALA A 210 14.96 -13.81 -2.43
N MET A 211 14.73 -12.66 -3.09
CA MET A 211 13.67 -12.50 -4.09
C MET A 211 14.17 -12.85 -5.49
N GLU A 212 13.34 -13.54 -6.24
CA GLU A 212 13.58 -13.92 -7.63
C GLU A 212 12.69 -13.14 -8.60
N VAL A 213 12.96 -13.23 -9.89
CA VAL A 213 12.04 -12.74 -10.92
C VAL A 213 10.71 -13.47 -10.76
N GLY A 214 9.61 -12.73 -10.73
CA GLY A 214 8.27 -13.25 -10.42
C GLY A 214 7.87 -13.16 -8.94
N SER A 215 8.81 -12.94 -7.99
CA SER A 215 8.50 -12.69 -6.58
C SER A 215 7.53 -11.52 -6.42
N LYS A 216 6.55 -11.68 -5.52
CA LYS A 216 5.52 -10.66 -5.28
C LYS A 216 6.04 -9.55 -4.36
N VAL A 217 5.58 -8.33 -4.63
CA VAL A 217 5.77 -7.15 -3.78
C VAL A 217 4.40 -6.56 -3.50
N TYR A 218 4.00 -6.58 -2.25
CA TYR A 218 2.74 -6.00 -1.76
C TYR A 218 3.02 -4.60 -1.21
N ILE A 219 2.32 -3.59 -1.69
CA ILE A 219 2.53 -2.18 -1.32
C ILE A 219 1.19 -1.61 -0.84
N TYR A 220 1.13 -1.07 0.37
CA TYR A 220 -0.08 -0.49 0.99
C TYR A 220 0.26 0.74 1.85
#